data_37a79b3a98e08990cccc8c8f8e4327e3
#
_entry.id   37a79b3a98e08990cccc8c8f8e4327e3
#
_cell.length_a   1.000
_cell.length_b   1.000
_cell.length_c   1.000
_cell.angle_alpha   90.00
_cell.angle_beta   90.00
_cell.angle_gamma   90.00
#
_symmetry.space_group_name_H-M   'P 1'
#
loop_
_entity.id
_entity.type
_entity.pdbx_description
1 polymer ?
#
loop_
_entity_poly.entity_id
_entity_poly.type
_entity_poly.pdbx_seq_one_letter_code
_entity_poly.pdbx_strand_id
1 'polypeptide(L)'
;MAGAGSRRERTAVKRGVPDRGDVLHIDLDPTEGREQRSKSYVLVLSPADFNRFGLVLVCPITQGGGFAREHGFAVSLSAAGTRTQGIVSCHQVRTLDYKERGASWVETLPEEIVDDVLARVRTLLD
;
A
#
# COMPACT_ATOMS: atom_id res chain seq x y z
N MET A 1 -3.26 6.28 21.62
CA MET A 1 -2.56 5.07 21.66
C MET A 1 -2.35 4.44 20.35
N ALA A 2 -1.27 4.80 19.73
CA ALA A 2 -0.97 4.32 18.40
C ALA A 2 -0.86 2.80 18.33
N GLY A 3 -0.27 2.18 19.35
CA GLY A 3 -0.11 0.73 19.32
C GLY A 3 -1.43 -0.02 19.34
N ALA A 4 -2.38 0.47 20.11
CA ALA A 4 -3.68 -0.18 20.17
C ALA A 4 -4.42 -0.02 18.85
N GLY A 5 -4.30 1.17 18.23
CA GLY A 5 -4.90 1.38 16.92
C GLY A 5 -4.35 0.45 15.90
N SER A 6 -3.02 0.29 15.90
CA SER A 6 -2.37 -0.58 14.94
C SER A 6 -2.83 -2.03 15.07
N ARG A 7 -3.00 -2.51 16.28
CA ARG A 7 -3.47 -3.88 16.48
C ARG A 7 -4.89 -4.07 15.99
N ARG A 8 -5.73 -3.08 16.21
CA ARG A 8 -7.11 -3.18 15.73
C ARG A 8 -7.15 -3.18 14.22
N GLU A 9 -6.27 -2.40 13.61
CA GLU A 9 -6.19 -2.35 12.16
C GLU A 9 -5.83 -3.70 11.58
N ARG A 10 -4.83 -4.38 12.19
CA ARG A 10 -4.46 -5.70 11.72
C ARG A 10 -5.61 -6.68 11.86
N THR A 11 -6.37 -6.56 12.93
CA THR A 11 -7.53 -7.43 13.12
C THR A 11 -8.56 -7.19 12.03
N ALA A 12 -8.77 -5.93 11.67
CA ALA A 12 -9.72 -5.60 10.62
C ALA A 12 -9.29 -6.22 9.29
N VAL A 13 -7.99 -6.15 8.97
CA VAL A 13 -7.49 -6.76 7.74
C VAL A 13 -7.73 -8.25 7.75
N LYS A 14 -7.51 -8.90 8.87
CA LYS A 14 -7.74 -10.35 8.96
C LYS A 14 -9.20 -10.70 8.73
N ARG A 15 -10.09 -9.75 8.93
CA ARG A 15 -11.50 -9.95 8.64
C ARG A 15 -11.87 -9.55 7.23
N GLY A 16 -10.87 -9.24 6.40
CA GLY A 16 -11.10 -8.92 5.02
C GLY A 16 -11.17 -7.45 4.69
N VAL A 17 -10.95 -6.57 5.66
CA VAL A 17 -10.98 -5.13 5.42
C VAL A 17 -9.58 -4.55 5.69
N PRO A 18 -8.89 -4.10 4.64
CA PRO A 18 -7.57 -3.46 4.84
C PRO A 18 -7.70 -2.12 5.54
N ASP A 19 -6.60 -1.68 6.15
CA ASP A 19 -6.56 -0.38 6.77
C ASP A 19 -5.30 0.35 6.35
N ARG A 20 -5.28 1.66 6.60
CA ARG A 20 -4.12 2.49 6.28
C ARG A 20 -2.87 1.91 6.91
N GLY A 21 -1.81 1.82 6.10
CA GLY A 21 -0.54 1.29 6.57
C GLY A 21 -0.33 -0.16 6.24
N ASP A 22 -1.36 -0.87 5.84
CA ASP A 22 -1.25 -2.27 5.47
C ASP A 22 -0.55 -2.42 4.12
N VAL A 23 0.28 -3.46 4.01
CA VAL A 23 0.84 -3.86 2.73
C VAL A 23 0.04 -5.05 2.25
N LEU A 24 -0.43 -4.97 1.01
CA LEU A 24 -1.16 -6.05 0.37
C LEU A 24 -0.37 -6.59 -0.80
N HIS A 25 -0.47 -7.90 -1.00
CA HIS A 25 0.05 -8.57 -2.19
C HIS A 25 -1.16 -8.78 -3.08
N ILE A 26 -1.11 -8.24 -4.30
CA ILE A 26 -2.32 -8.05 -5.08
C ILE A 26 -2.00 -8.15 -6.56
N ASP A 27 -2.97 -8.58 -7.34
CA ASP A 27 -2.88 -8.58 -8.78
C ASP A 27 -3.18 -7.18 -9.28
N LEU A 28 -2.13 -6.43 -9.56
CA LEU A 28 -2.28 -5.02 -9.86
C LEU A 28 -2.92 -4.78 -11.21
N ASP A 29 -2.57 -5.59 -12.19
CA ASP A 29 -3.08 -5.43 -13.55
C ASP A 29 -3.55 -6.78 -14.09
N PRO A 30 -4.69 -7.27 -13.60
CA PRO A 30 -5.19 -8.54 -14.09
C PRO A 30 -5.55 -8.40 -15.56
N THR A 31 -5.08 -9.35 -16.37
CA THR A 31 -5.34 -9.35 -17.79
C THR A 31 -5.94 -10.68 -18.16
N GLU A 32 -7.11 -10.60 -18.76
CA GLU A 32 -7.81 -11.80 -19.16
C GLU A 32 -6.99 -12.62 -20.16
N GLY A 33 -7.03 -13.92 -19.98
CA GLY A 33 -6.35 -14.79 -20.91
C GLY A 33 -4.86 -14.92 -20.69
N ARG A 34 -4.31 -14.21 -19.74
CA ARG A 34 -2.92 -14.34 -19.43
C ARG A 34 -2.70 -15.47 -18.48
N GLU A 35 -1.70 -16.28 -18.77
CA GLU A 35 -1.36 -17.36 -17.86
C GLU A 35 -0.60 -16.88 -16.68
N GLN A 36 0.26 -15.90 -16.90
CA GLN A 36 1.08 -15.37 -15.84
C GLN A 36 0.52 -14.06 -15.39
N ARG A 37 0.37 -13.94 -14.11
CA ARG A 37 -0.06 -12.70 -13.52
C ARG A 37 1.00 -12.21 -12.59
N SER A 38 1.33 -10.95 -12.71
CA SER A 38 2.30 -10.32 -11.83
C SER A 38 1.57 -9.80 -10.63
N LYS A 39 1.83 -10.42 -9.50
CA LYS A 39 1.33 -9.85 -8.26
C LYS A 39 2.35 -8.86 -7.75
N SER A 40 1.84 -7.80 -7.17
CA SER A 40 2.66 -6.69 -6.70
C SER A 40 2.33 -6.38 -5.26
N TYR A 41 3.24 -5.67 -4.61
CA TYR A 41 2.98 -5.18 -3.26
C TYR A 41 2.52 -3.75 -3.35
N VAL A 42 1.52 -3.40 -2.55
CA VAL A 42 1.01 -2.04 -2.50
C VAL A 42 0.83 -1.63 -1.05
N LEU A 43 0.97 -0.33 -0.79
CA LEU A 43 0.73 0.25 0.52
C LEU A 43 -0.65 0.89 0.51
N VAL A 44 -1.49 0.52 1.47
CA VAL A 44 -2.84 1.07 1.60
C VAL A 44 -2.75 2.42 2.29
N LEU A 45 -3.36 3.44 1.68
CA LEU A 45 -3.39 4.80 2.21
C LEU A 45 -4.72 5.17 2.83
N SER A 46 -5.80 4.56 2.36
CA SER A 46 -7.14 4.89 2.83
C SER A 46 -7.47 4.12 4.10
N PRO A 47 -8.30 4.70 4.97
CA PRO A 47 -8.65 4.04 6.23
C PRO A 47 -9.71 2.96 6.03
N ALA A 48 -9.81 2.07 7.01
CA ALA A 48 -10.76 0.97 6.97
C ALA A 48 -12.19 1.45 6.78
N ASP A 49 -12.53 2.61 7.35
CA ASP A 49 -13.88 3.15 7.19
C ASP A 49 -14.25 3.34 5.73
N PHE A 50 -13.31 3.76 4.91
CA PHE A 50 -13.55 3.84 3.47
C PHE A 50 -13.43 2.46 2.83
N ASN A 51 -12.45 1.68 3.26
CA ASN A 51 -12.10 0.44 2.58
C ASN A 51 -13.19 -0.62 2.68
N ARG A 52 -14.05 -0.51 3.67
CA ARG A 52 -15.13 -1.49 3.80
C ARG A 52 -16.14 -1.40 2.66
N PHE A 53 -16.11 -0.33 1.88
CA PHE A 53 -16.95 -0.24 0.69
C PHE A 53 -16.40 -1.05 -0.48
N GLY A 54 -15.25 -1.69 -0.31
CA GLY A 54 -14.70 -2.58 -1.33
C GLY A 54 -13.51 -2.04 -2.09
N LEU A 55 -13.13 -0.81 -1.84
CA LEU A 55 -12.05 -0.14 -2.56
C LEU A 55 -10.93 0.25 -1.60
N VAL A 56 -9.71 0.39 -2.14
CA VAL A 56 -8.58 0.93 -1.39
C VAL A 56 -7.82 1.91 -2.26
N LEU A 57 -7.30 2.96 -1.63
CA LEU A 57 -6.39 3.88 -2.28
C LEU A 57 -4.98 3.42 -1.91
N VAL A 58 -4.14 3.18 -2.92
CA VAL A 58 -2.84 2.57 -2.68
C VAL A 58 -1.74 3.25 -3.48
N CYS A 59 -0.50 3.03 -3.04
CA CYS A 59 0.71 3.31 -3.80
C CYS A 59 1.44 2.00 -4.03
N PRO A 60 1.99 1.77 -5.23
CA PRO A 60 2.75 0.54 -5.46
C PRO A 60 4.10 0.58 -4.78
N ILE A 61 4.60 -0.60 -4.44
CA ILE A 61 5.93 -0.77 -3.88
C ILE A 61 6.74 -1.48 -4.97
N THR A 62 7.81 -0.84 -5.43
CA THR A 62 8.59 -1.33 -6.56
C THR A 62 10.06 -1.44 -6.20
N GLN A 63 10.80 -2.16 -7.04
CA GLN A 63 12.23 -2.31 -6.82
C GLN A 63 13.04 -1.24 -7.54
N GLY A 64 12.51 -0.69 -8.63
CA GLY A 64 13.24 0.30 -9.41
C GLY A 64 13.00 1.71 -8.93
N GLY A 65 12.11 2.41 -9.63
CA GLY A 65 11.64 3.71 -9.17
C GLY A 65 12.53 4.88 -9.51
N GLY A 66 13.12 4.90 -10.71
CA GLY A 66 13.97 6.02 -11.10
C GLY A 66 13.30 7.38 -11.01
N PHE A 67 12.10 7.49 -11.59
CA PHE A 67 11.37 8.76 -11.56
C PHE A 67 11.07 9.16 -10.11
N ALA A 68 10.56 8.21 -9.32
CA ALA A 68 10.21 8.53 -7.94
C ALA A 68 11.41 9.00 -7.13
N ARG A 69 12.55 8.33 -7.32
CA ARG A 69 13.76 8.69 -6.60
C ARG A 69 14.26 10.07 -7.00
N GLU A 70 14.21 10.39 -8.28
CA GLU A 70 14.69 11.66 -8.78
C GLU A 70 13.82 12.83 -8.36
N HIS A 71 12.52 12.59 -8.23
CA HIS A 71 11.58 13.69 -8.03
C HIS A 71 10.98 13.74 -6.62
N GLY A 72 11.55 13.00 -5.69
CA GLY A 72 11.14 13.11 -4.29
C GLY A 72 9.89 12.33 -3.93
N PHE A 73 9.51 11.35 -4.74
CA PHE A 73 8.32 10.56 -4.48
C PHE A 73 8.62 9.14 -4.00
N ALA A 74 9.88 8.85 -3.70
CA ALA A 74 10.26 7.52 -3.25
C ALA A 74 10.44 7.50 -1.74
N VAL A 75 9.76 6.57 -1.08
CA VAL A 75 10.01 6.31 0.34
C VAL A 75 10.58 4.90 0.42
N SER A 76 11.82 4.80 0.88
CA SER A 76 12.53 3.52 0.89
C SER A 76 12.16 2.69 2.10
N LEU A 77 12.03 1.39 1.89
CA LEU A 77 11.78 0.45 2.96
C LEU A 77 13.06 -0.27 3.40
N SER A 78 14.20 0.09 2.82
CA SER A 78 15.41 -0.70 2.99
C SER A 78 15.94 -0.72 4.42
N ALA A 79 15.68 0.29 5.22
CA ALA A 79 16.18 0.32 6.59
C ALA A 79 15.05 0.33 7.61
N ALA A 80 13.87 -0.08 7.18
CA ALA A 80 12.68 0.05 8.02
C ALA A 80 12.40 -1.16 8.89
N GLY A 81 13.16 -2.24 8.70
CA GLY A 81 12.93 -3.47 9.46
C GLY A 81 11.70 -4.23 9.03
N THR A 82 11.24 -3.99 7.81
CA THR A 82 10.02 -4.62 7.29
C THR A 82 10.37 -5.83 6.46
N ARG A 83 9.38 -6.71 6.27
CA ARG A 83 9.55 -7.85 5.38
C ARG A 83 9.51 -7.44 3.93
N THR A 84 8.69 -6.46 3.62
CA THR A 84 8.56 -5.94 2.26
C THR A 84 9.74 -5.02 1.97
N GLN A 85 10.35 -5.19 0.80
CA GLN A 85 11.50 -4.40 0.39
C GLN A 85 11.15 -3.57 -0.83
N GLY A 86 11.97 -2.56 -1.10
CA GLY A 86 11.77 -1.70 -2.26
C GLY A 86 11.45 -0.29 -1.86
N ILE A 87 10.81 0.43 -2.76
CA ILE A 87 10.38 1.80 -2.49
C ILE A 87 8.88 1.95 -2.72
N VAL A 88 8.27 2.79 -1.92
CA VAL A 88 6.88 3.19 -2.16
C VAL A 88 6.89 4.33 -3.17
N SER A 89 6.18 4.15 -4.29
CA SER A 89 6.12 5.17 -5.34
C SER A 89 4.93 6.09 -5.08
N CYS A 90 5.18 7.19 -4.41
CA CYS A 90 4.11 8.04 -3.88
C CYS A 90 3.33 8.79 -4.96
N HIS A 91 3.90 8.91 -6.17
CA HIS A 91 3.23 9.61 -7.26
C HIS A 91 2.27 8.71 -8.05
N GLN A 92 2.28 7.42 -7.79
CA GLN A 92 1.47 6.47 -8.56
C GLN A 92 0.26 6.00 -7.76
N VAL A 93 -0.43 6.95 -7.18
CA VAL A 93 -1.62 6.66 -6.38
C VAL A 93 -2.72 6.12 -7.28
N ARG A 94 -3.41 5.08 -6.83
CA ARG A 94 -4.55 4.57 -7.57
C ARG A 94 -5.53 3.90 -6.63
N THR A 95 -6.78 3.80 -7.08
CA THR A 95 -7.85 3.15 -6.33
C THR A 95 -8.12 1.79 -6.96
N LEU A 96 -8.22 0.77 -6.12
CA LEU A 96 -8.39 -0.61 -6.57
C LEU A 96 -9.53 -1.28 -5.82
N ASP A 97 -10.14 -2.25 -6.49
CA ASP A 97 -11.07 -3.19 -5.84
C ASP A 97 -10.22 -4.34 -5.33
N TYR A 98 -10.00 -4.38 -4.03
CA TYR A 98 -9.02 -5.33 -3.48
C TYR A 98 -9.51 -6.77 -3.50
N LYS A 99 -10.82 -6.97 -3.46
CA LYS A 99 -11.34 -8.34 -3.51
C LYS A 99 -11.24 -8.92 -4.90
N GLU A 100 -11.57 -8.10 -5.90
CA GLU A 100 -11.48 -8.54 -7.28
C GLU A 100 -10.06 -8.90 -7.67
N ARG A 101 -9.11 -8.25 -7.05
CA ARG A 101 -7.71 -8.46 -7.40
C ARG A 101 -6.99 -9.43 -6.48
N GLY A 102 -7.74 -10.16 -5.67
CA GLY A 102 -7.18 -11.23 -4.85
C GLY A 102 -6.15 -10.76 -3.84
N ALA A 103 -6.45 -9.67 -3.17
CA ALA A 103 -5.51 -9.11 -2.21
C ALA A 103 -5.32 -10.02 -1.00
N SER A 104 -4.07 -10.13 -0.56
CA SER A 104 -3.77 -10.79 0.70
C SER A 104 -2.90 -9.86 1.54
N TRP A 105 -3.12 -9.90 2.84
CA TRP A 105 -2.39 -9.04 3.77
C TRP A 105 -0.99 -9.59 4.00
N VAL A 106 -0.01 -8.68 4.02
CA VAL A 106 1.40 -9.04 4.23
C VAL A 106 1.88 -8.57 5.59
N GLU A 107 1.74 -7.30 5.87
CA GLU A 107 2.23 -6.69 7.11
C GLU A 107 1.69 -5.28 7.20
N THR A 108 1.90 -4.65 8.35
CA THR A 108 1.58 -3.23 8.53
C THR A 108 2.90 -2.49 8.70
N LEU A 109 3.09 -1.44 7.91
CA LEU A 109 4.33 -0.66 7.96
C LEU A 109 4.38 0.24 9.18
N PRO A 110 5.59 0.62 9.62
CA PRO A 110 5.72 1.57 10.73
C PRO A 110 5.02 2.88 10.42
N GLU A 111 4.48 3.49 11.45
CA GLU A 111 3.67 4.69 11.31
C GLU A 111 4.45 5.83 10.66
N GLU A 112 5.72 6.00 11.01
CA GLU A 112 6.50 7.09 10.44
C GLU A 112 6.73 6.91 8.94
N ILE A 113 6.79 5.67 8.46
CA ILE A 113 6.88 5.40 7.03
C ILE A 113 5.59 5.82 6.35
N VAL A 114 4.46 5.44 6.92
CA VAL A 114 3.15 5.76 6.36
C VAL A 114 2.95 7.27 6.33
N ASP A 115 3.34 7.96 7.41
CA ASP A 115 3.19 9.41 7.48
C ASP A 115 4.04 10.10 6.41
N ASP A 116 5.25 9.61 6.16
CA ASP A 116 6.11 10.16 5.13
C ASP A 116 5.46 10.00 3.75
N VAL A 117 4.93 8.80 3.48
CA VAL A 117 4.25 8.57 2.21
C VAL A 117 3.06 9.50 2.05
N LEU A 118 2.24 9.62 3.09
CA LEU A 118 1.06 10.49 3.02
C LEU A 118 1.45 11.93 2.78
N ALA A 119 2.52 12.41 3.41
CA ALA A 119 2.97 13.78 3.21
C ALA A 119 3.35 14.03 1.74
N ARG A 120 4.03 13.07 1.13
CA ARG A 120 4.42 13.21 -0.28
C ARG A 120 3.23 13.10 -1.21
N VAL A 121 2.30 12.19 -0.91
CA VAL A 121 1.08 12.06 -1.72
C VAL A 121 0.27 13.34 -1.69
N ARG A 122 0.20 13.99 -0.53
CA ARG A 122 -0.59 15.22 -0.39
C ARG A 122 -0.08 16.35 -1.28
N THR A 123 1.21 16.33 -1.60
CA THR A 123 1.74 17.38 -2.49
C THR A 123 1.14 17.30 -3.90
N LEU A 124 0.59 16.15 -4.27
CA LEU A 124 -0.05 16.01 -5.57
C LEU A 124 -1.36 16.80 -5.66
N LEU A 125 -1.91 17.19 -4.51
CA LEU A 125 -3.18 17.90 -4.47
C LEU A 125 -3.02 19.39 -4.19
N ASP A 126 -1.82 19.86 -3.97
CA ASP A 126 -1.55 21.27 -3.63
C ASP A 126 -1.51 22.17 -4.87
#